data_33a88d2166b0affde67873ef3d2c7f86
#
_entry.id   33a88d2166b0affde67873ef3d2c7f86
#
_cell.length_a   1.000
_cell.length_b   1.000
_cell.length_c   1.000
_cell.angle_alpha   90.00
_cell.angle_beta   90.00
_cell.angle_gamma   90.00
#
_symmetry.space_group_name_H-M   'P 1'
#
loop_
_entity.id
_entity.type
_entity.pdbx_description
1 polymer ?
#
loop_
_entity_poly.entity_id
_entity_poly.type
_entity_poly.pdbx_seq_one_letter_code
_entity_poly.pdbx_strand_id
1 'polypeptide(L)'
;MPEVTLAAEAGRQIGSSSTRRLRAQGKIPGVVYGHGSDPIPVAVGAREFQIAMSGEAGLNTLLSLEVGKGSYLTLAREIQRHPFRNVVTHVDFQIVRRDEVISAEIPINLVGEALEVHHGDGVVDQQLFTLAIKAKPSDIPPSVDIDISGLTIGGSLHVSDITVPGGVELESDPEATVVAGQPPRVQITEEEEAEAAGVAVEAAEEAPSEASDESEPSEG
;
A
#
# COMPACT_ATOMS: atom_id res chain seq x y z
N MET A 1 7.09 15.17 -17.53
CA MET A 1 5.98 14.19 -17.50
C MET A 1 5.00 14.47 -18.62
N PRO A 2 4.44 13.46 -19.30
CA PRO A 2 3.36 13.68 -20.27
C PRO A 2 2.12 14.20 -19.55
N GLU A 3 1.54 15.27 -20.07
CA GLU A 3 0.27 15.82 -19.60
C GLU A 3 -0.85 15.21 -20.45
N VAL A 4 -1.81 14.56 -19.78
CA VAL A 4 -2.93 13.91 -20.45
C VAL A 4 -4.18 14.73 -20.24
N THR A 5 -4.83 15.14 -21.34
CA THR A 5 -6.09 15.88 -21.28
C THR A 5 -7.26 14.91 -21.07
N LEU A 6 -8.12 15.20 -20.10
CA LEU A 6 -9.29 14.40 -19.75
C LEU A 6 -10.53 15.29 -19.65
N ALA A 7 -11.56 14.95 -20.42
CA ALA A 7 -12.84 15.67 -20.34
C ALA A 7 -13.60 15.30 -19.09
N ALA A 8 -14.08 16.30 -18.33
CA ALA A 8 -14.83 16.12 -17.10
C ALA A 8 -16.14 16.92 -17.13
N GLU A 9 -17.25 16.27 -16.84
CA GLU A 9 -18.55 16.90 -16.74
C GLU A 9 -18.73 17.50 -15.34
N ALA A 10 -18.96 18.81 -15.26
CA ALA A 10 -19.20 19.52 -14.00
C ALA A 10 -20.67 19.43 -13.58
N GLY A 11 -20.93 19.66 -12.28
CA GLY A 11 -22.29 19.87 -11.76
C GLY A 11 -23.13 18.59 -11.68
N ARG A 12 -22.47 17.44 -11.52
CA ARG A 12 -23.22 16.18 -11.29
C ARG A 12 -24.09 16.27 -10.03
N GLN A 13 -25.26 15.67 -10.08
CA GLN A 13 -26.09 15.55 -8.87
C GLN A 13 -25.40 14.65 -7.84
N ILE A 14 -25.31 15.16 -6.62
CA ILE A 14 -24.75 14.44 -5.46
C ILE A 14 -25.83 13.49 -4.94
N GLY A 15 -25.43 12.27 -4.58
CA GLY A 15 -26.29 11.26 -3.98
C GLY A 15 -26.03 9.85 -4.52
N SER A 16 -26.41 8.85 -3.73
CA SER A 16 -26.11 7.45 -4.01
C SER A 16 -26.79 6.93 -5.29
N SER A 17 -28.01 7.35 -5.56
CA SER A 17 -28.76 6.93 -6.75
C SER A 17 -28.19 7.52 -8.04
N SER A 18 -27.79 8.79 -8.03
CA SER A 18 -27.15 9.45 -9.18
C SER A 18 -25.79 8.86 -9.48
N THR A 19 -24.96 8.64 -8.44
CA THR A 19 -23.64 8.03 -8.55
C THR A 19 -23.71 6.60 -9.13
N ARG A 20 -24.73 5.81 -8.71
CA ARG A 20 -24.94 4.46 -9.29
C ARG A 20 -25.30 4.51 -10.77
N ARG A 21 -26.14 5.48 -11.18
CA ARG A 21 -26.48 5.68 -12.61
C ARG A 21 -25.28 6.09 -13.44
N LEU A 22 -24.43 7.00 -12.95
CA LEU A 22 -23.20 7.39 -13.63
C LEU A 22 -22.26 6.21 -13.85
N ARG A 23 -22.05 5.37 -12.83
CA ARG A 23 -21.24 4.15 -12.96
C ARG A 23 -21.84 3.16 -13.97
N ALA A 24 -23.14 3.03 -14.03
CA ALA A 24 -23.81 2.19 -15.04
C ALA A 24 -23.64 2.72 -16.47
N GLN A 25 -23.42 4.03 -16.65
CA GLN A 25 -23.13 4.68 -17.92
C GLN A 25 -21.64 4.65 -18.28
N GLY A 26 -20.79 3.98 -17.49
CA GLY A 26 -19.34 3.94 -17.70
C GLY A 26 -18.60 5.22 -17.30
N LYS A 27 -19.21 6.05 -16.42
CA LYS A 27 -18.57 7.25 -15.90
C LYS A 27 -18.15 7.05 -14.45
N ILE A 28 -17.00 7.62 -14.08
CA ILE A 28 -16.47 7.61 -12.71
C ILE A 28 -16.83 8.93 -12.06
N PRO A 29 -17.54 8.94 -10.94
CA PRO A 29 -17.73 10.14 -10.14
C PRO A 29 -16.43 10.52 -9.45
N GLY A 30 -16.10 11.80 -9.43
CA GLY A 30 -14.94 12.35 -8.75
C GLY A 30 -15.22 13.69 -8.11
N VAL A 31 -14.22 14.22 -7.43
CA VAL A 31 -14.21 15.56 -6.85
C VAL A 31 -12.89 16.21 -7.19
N VAL A 32 -12.94 17.46 -7.65
CA VAL A 32 -11.76 18.30 -7.87
C VAL A 32 -11.68 19.31 -6.73
N TYR A 33 -10.55 19.34 -6.04
CA TYR A 33 -10.31 20.26 -4.92
C TYR A 33 -8.85 20.73 -4.89
N GLY A 34 -8.59 21.82 -4.16
CA GLY A 34 -7.26 22.36 -3.93
C GLY A 34 -7.20 23.87 -4.08
N HIS A 35 -6.10 24.47 -3.62
CA HIS A 35 -5.82 25.92 -3.67
C HIS A 35 -6.93 26.85 -3.15
N GLY A 36 -7.69 26.39 -2.12
CA GLY A 36 -8.76 27.19 -1.54
C GLY A 36 -10.00 27.36 -2.40
N SER A 37 -10.09 26.60 -3.51
CA SER A 37 -11.31 26.54 -4.33
C SER A 37 -12.32 25.59 -3.70
N ASP A 38 -13.59 25.92 -3.84
CA ASP A 38 -14.66 25.01 -3.43
C ASP A 38 -14.58 23.68 -4.18
N PRO A 39 -14.84 22.55 -3.51
CA PRO A 39 -14.82 21.23 -4.15
C PRO A 39 -15.83 21.15 -5.30
N ILE A 40 -15.37 20.85 -6.50
CA ILE A 40 -16.19 20.72 -7.69
C ILE A 40 -16.51 19.26 -7.94
N PRO A 41 -17.77 18.82 -7.83
CA PRO A 41 -18.15 17.44 -8.18
C PRO A 41 -18.13 17.25 -9.70
N VAL A 42 -17.35 16.27 -10.15
CA VAL A 42 -17.15 15.97 -11.58
C VAL A 42 -17.49 14.51 -11.90
N ALA A 43 -17.70 14.23 -13.18
CA ALA A 43 -17.80 12.88 -13.71
C ALA A 43 -16.87 12.75 -14.92
N VAL A 44 -16.02 11.75 -14.92
CA VAL A 44 -15.03 11.47 -16.00
C VAL A 44 -15.35 10.13 -16.67
N GLY A 45 -14.98 9.97 -17.95
CA GLY A 45 -15.13 8.71 -18.67
C GLY A 45 -14.23 7.63 -18.08
N ALA A 46 -14.79 6.46 -17.74
CA ALA A 46 -14.01 5.38 -17.11
C ALA A 46 -12.90 4.86 -18.02
N ARG A 47 -13.20 4.71 -19.32
CA ARG A 47 -12.22 4.24 -20.31
C ARG A 47 -11.10 5.25 -20.53
N GLU A 48 -11.44 6.53 -20.64
CA GLU A 48 -10.48 7.61 -20.85
C GLU A 48 -9.55 7.75 -19.65
N PHE A 49 -10.12 7.71 -18.45
CA PHE A 49 -9.35 7.72 -17.21
C PHE A 49 -8.42 6.51 -17.11
N GLN A 50 -8.89 5.31 -17.43
CA GLN A 50 -8.05 4.11 -17.40
C GLN A 50 -6.89 4.20 -18.39
N ILE A 51 -7.11 4.71 -19.61
CA ILE A 51 -6.05 4.94 -20.60
C ILE A 51 -5.03 5.96 -20.08
N ALA A 52 -5.50 7.06 -19.49
CA ALA A 52 -4.64 8.09 -18.90
C ALA A 52 -3.73 7.54 -17.81
N MET A 53 -4.27 6.63 -16.95
CA MET A 53 -3.53 6.02 -15.85
C MET A 53 -2.68 4.80 -16.23
N SER A 54 -2.83 4.30 -17.47
CA SER A 54 -2.00 3.18 -17.99
C SER A 54 -0.64 3.61 -18.53
N GLY A 55 -0.32 4.90 -18.51
CA GLY A 55 0.99 5.42 -18.88
C GLY A 55 2.09 5.06 -17.88
N GLU A 56 3.34 5.30 -18.23
CA GLU A 56 4.53 5.00 -17.39
C GLU A 56 4.47 5.70 -16.02
N ALA A 57 3.89 6.91 -15.94
CA ALA A 57 3.73 7.65 -14.69
C ALA A 57 2.63 7.09 -13.76
N GLY A 58 1.79 6.17 -14.25
CA GLY A 58 0.77 5.50 -13.44
C GLY A 58 -0.12 6.47 -12.67
N LEU A 59 -0.20 6.30 -11.34
CA LEU A 59 -1.00 7.13 -10.43
C LEU A 59 -0.53 8.59 -10.37
N ASN A 60 0.72 8.86 -10.71
CA ASN A 60 1.33 10.18 -10.64
C ASN A 60 1.25 10.97 -11.95
N THR A 61 0.40 10.50 -12.88
CA THR A 61 0.17 11.19 -14.16
C THR A 61 -0.49 12.55 -13.92
N LEU A 62 0.09 13.61 -14.51
CA LEU A 62 -0.53 14.94 -14.51
C LEU A 62 -1.69 14.96 -15.50
N LEU A 63 -2.88 15.26 -14.97
CA LEU A 63 -4.13 15.31 -15.72
C LEU A 63 -4.58 16.76 -15.92
N SER A 64 -4.75 17.17 -17.16
CA SER A 64 -5.41 18.41 -17.53
C SER A 64 -6.91 18.15 -17.63
N LEU A 65 -7.66 18.42 -16.53
CA LEU A 65 -9.10 18.24 -16.50
C LEU A 65 -9.81 19.43 -17.14
N GLU A 66 -10.52 19.17 -18.22
CA GLU A 66 -11.43 20.14 -18.84
C GLU A 66 -12.79 20.07 -18.15
N VAL A 67 -13.06 21.04 -17.26
CA VAL A 67 -14.32 21.10 -16.50
C VAL A 67 -15.16 22.26 -17.02
N GLY A 68 -16.13 21.99 -17.87
CA GLY A 68 -17.00 23.01 -18.44
C GLY A 68 -16.25 24.02 -19.30
N LYS A 69 -15.94 25.22 -18.77
CA LYS A 69 -15.19 26.27 -19.48
C LYS A 69 -13.76 26.47 -18.94
N GLY A 70 -13.38 25.73 -17.90
CA GLY A 70 -12.06 25.84 -17.27
C GLY A 70 -11.24 24.58 -17.46
N SER A 71 -9.91 24.75 -17.49
CA SER A 71 -8.95 23.67 -17.46
C SER A 71 -8.18 23.74 -16.14
N TYR A 72 -8.08 22.61 -15.44
CA TYR A 72 -7.38 22.47 -14.16
C TYR A 72 -6.29 21.43 -14.29
N LEU A 73 -5.06 21.79 -13.93
CA LEU A 73 -4.00 20.80 -13.80
C LEU A 73 -4.17 20.07 -12.48
N THR A 74 -4.34 18.77 -12.54
CA THR A 74 -4.68 17.96 -11.38
C THR A 74 -3.84 16.69 -11.32
N LEU A 75 -3.72 16.15 -10.12
CA LEU A 75 -3.18 14.82 -9.83
C LEU A 75 -4.29 13.96 -9.22
N ALA A 76 -4.36 12.68 -9.59
CA ALA A 76 -5.27 11.74 -8.94
C ALA A 76 -4.68 11.34 -7.58
N ARG A 77 -5.24 11.90 -6.49
CA ARG A 77 -4.73 11.68 -5.12
C ARG A 77 -5.20 10.36 -4.54
N GLU A 78 -6.48 10.03 -4.71
CA GLU A 78 -7.07 8.81 -4.21
C GLU A 78 -7.93 8.17 -5.29
N ILE A 79 -7.73 6.87 -5.50
CA ILE A 79 -8.50 6.07 -6.46
C ILE A 79 -9.14 4.91 -5.73
N GLN A 80 -10.45 5.00 -5.51
CA GLN A 80 -11.21 3.91 -4.91
C GLN A 80 -11.59 2.88 -5.97
N ARG A 81 -11.23 1.63 -5.73
CA ARG A 81 -11.55 0.49 -6.60
C ARG A 81 -12.50 -0.48 -5.92
N HIS A 82 -13.36 -1.10 -6.70
CA HIS A 82 -14.21 -2.18 -6.20
C HIS A 82 -13.36 -3.45 -6.03
N PRO A 83 -13.30 -4.07 -4.82
CA PRO A 83 -12.33 -5.14 -4.53
C PRO A 83 -12.47 -6.37 -5.45
N PHE A 84 -13.71 -6.76 -5.80
CA PHE A 84 -13.94 -7.95 -6.63
C PHE A 84 -13.96 -7.66 -8.15
N ARG A 85 -14.46 -6.49 -8.55
CA ARG A 85 -14.61 -6.17 -9.98
C ARG A 85 -13.45 -5.40 -10.56
N ASN A 86 -12.53 -4.95 -9.72
CA ASN A 86 -11.40 -4.08 -10.06
C ASN A 86 -11.77 -2.84 -10.89
N VAL A 87 -13.00 -2.36 -10.73
CA VAL A 87 -13.51 -1.16 -11.40
C VAL A 87 -13.33 0.04 -10.49
N VAL A 88 -12.84 1.14 -11.02
CA VAL A 88 -12.72 2.40 -10.29
C VAL A 88 -14.11 2.92 -9.93
N THR A 89 -14.33 3.18 -8.65
CA THR A 89 -15.62 3.63 -8.11
C THR A 89 -15.65 5.12 -7.79
N HIS A 90 -14.51 5.71 -7.43
CA HIS A 90 -14.36 7.13 -7.14
C HIS A 90 -12.93 7.57 -7.42
N VAL A 91 -12.74 8.83 -7.77
CA VAL A 91 -11.42 9.45 -7.94
C VAL A 91 -11.45 10.84 -7.35
N ASP A 92 -10.42 11.11 -6.55
CA ASP A 92 -10.16 12.42 -5.98
C ASP A 92 -9.05 13.11 -6.76
N PHE A 93 -9.37 14.27 -7.31
CA PHE A 93 -8.43 15.08 -8.08
C PHE A 93 -8.00 16.29 -7.27
N GLN A 94 -6.70 16.35 -6.98
CA GLN A 94 -6.09 17.51 -6.33
C GLN A 94 -5.56 18.47 -7.40
N ILE A 95 -5.99 19.74 -7.35
CA ILE A 95 -5.42 20.78 -8.20
C ILE A 95 -3.97 21.01 -7.77
N VAL A 96 -3.07 21.03 -8.73
CA VAL A 96 -1.64 21.22 -8.48
C VAL A 96 -1.08 22.32 -9.36
N ARG A 97 0.00 22.95 -8.89
CA ARG A 97 0.80 23.90 -9.69
C ARG A 97 2.16 23.27 -9.97
N ARG A 98 2.72 23.57 -11.13
CA ARG A 98 4.02 22.99 -11.55
C ARG A 98 5.18 23.36 -10.63
N ASP A 99 5.08 24.51 -9.93
CA ASP A 99 6.14 25.04 -9.09
C ASP A 99 5.99 24.69 -7.61
N GLU A 100 4.88 24.07 -7.23
CA GLU A 100 4.55 23.74 -5.84
C GLU A 100 4.99 22.32 -5.49
N VAL A 101 5.57 22.16 -4.30
CA VAL A 101 5.93 20.84 -3.76
C VAL A 101 4.65 20.18 -3.25
N ILE A 102 4.40 18.99 -3.72
CA ILE A 102 3.23 18.18 -3.32
C ILE A 102 3.68 16.86 -2.71
N SER A 103 2.87 16.30 -1.81
CA SER A 103 3.02 14.93 -1.34
C SER A 103 2.39 13.98 -2.37
N ALA A 104 3.16 12.98 -2.80
CA ALA A 104 2.70 11.93 -3.71
C ALA A 104 3.15 10.56 -3.21
N GLU A 105 2.42 9.53 -3.62
CA GLU A 105 2.75 8.14 -3.33
C GLU A 105 3.31 7.48 -4.58
N ILE A 106 4.53 6.94 -4.49
CA ILE A 106 5.18 6.28 -5.61
C ILE A 106 5.20 4.78 -5.36
N PRO A 107 4.84 3.95 -6.36
CA PRO A 107 4.94 2.51 -6.23
C PRO A 107 6.41 2.06 -6.17
N ILE A 108 6.67 1.06 -5.35
CA ILE A 108 7.96 0.41 -5.19
C ILE A 108 7.96 -0.85 -6.06
N ASN A 109 8.96 -0.96 -6.94
CA ASN A 109 9.22 -2.17 -7.72
C ASN A 109 10.43 -2.89 -7.14
N LEU A 110 10.30 -4.17 -6.90
CA LEU A 110 11.42 -5.03 -6.51
C LEU A 110 12.11 -5.53 -7.78
N VAL A 111 13.41 -5.30 -7.87
CA VAL A 111 14.26 -5.72 -8.99
C VAL A 111 15.28 -6.72 -8.48
N GLY A 112 15.60 -7.72 -9.31
CA GLY A 112 16.53 -8.79 -8.95
C GLY A 112 15.83 -9.98 -8.30
N GLU A 113 16.63 -11.01 -8.01
CA GLU A 113 16.19 -12.23 -7.33
C GLU A 113 16.95 -12.38 -6.01
N ALA A 114 16.26 -12.55 -4.91
CA ALA A 114 16.83 -12.80 -3.59
C ALA A 114 17.29 -14.29 -3.51
N LEU A 115 18.41 -14.59 -4.16
CA LEU A 115 18.92 -15.98 -4.29
C LEU A 115 19.18 -16.64 -2.94
N GLU A 116 19.68 -15.90 -1.95
CA GLU A 116 19.94 -16.44 -0.62
C GLU A 116 18.67 -16.79 0.14
N VAL A 117 17.61 -15.97 -0.02
CA VAL A 117 16.29 -16.26 0.56
C VAL A 117 15.68 -17.48 -0.13
N HIS A 118 15.80 -17.56 -1.46
CA HIS A 118 15.29 -18.70 -2.25
C HIS A 118 16.01 -20.01 -1.93
N HIS A 119 17.34 -19.99 -1.77
CA HIS A 119 18.12 -21.20 -1.44
C HIS A 119 17.81 -21.73 -0.03
N GLY A 120 17.33 -20.87 0.87
CA GLY A 120 16.94 -21.27 2.22
C GLY A 120 15.45 -21.53 2.37
N ASP A 121 14.71 -21.77 1.27
CA ASP A 121 13.25 -21.92 1.26
C ASP A 121 12.48 -20.76 1.93
N GLY A 122 13.11 -19.60 2.05
CA GLY A 122 12.52 -18.39 2.63
C GLY A 122 11.54 -17.72 1.67
N VAL A 123 10.79 -16.75 2.21
CA VAL A 123 9.83 -15.93 1.47
C VAL A 123 10.21 -14.48 1.58
N VAL A 124 10.19 -13.77 0.45
CA VAL A 124 10.34 -12.32 0.41
C VAL A 124 8.99 -11.68 0.74
N ASP A 125 8.93 -10.96 1.86
CA ASP A 125 7.74 -10.26 2.33
C ASP A 125 7.89 -8.76 2.09
N GLN A 126 7.08 -8.22 1.19
CA GLN A 126 7.04 -6.78 0.93
C GLN A 126 5.99 -6.13 1.86
N GLN A 127 6.46 -5.32 2.81
CA GLN A 127 5.62 -4.62 3.78
C GLN A 127 5.12 -3.28 3.26
N LEU A 128 5.97 -2.56 2.51
CA LEU A 128 5.60 -1.29 1.87
C LEU A 128 5.54 -1.44 0.36
N PHE A 129 4.39 -1.14 -0.21
CA PHE A 129 4.14 -1.16 -1.66
C PHE A 129 4.27 0.22 -2.29
N THR A 130 4.12 1.28 -1.49
CA THR A 130 4.19 2.68 -1.92
C THR A 130 5.08 3.47 -0.96
N LEU A 131 5.77 4.46 -1.50
CA LEU A 131 6.62 5.38 -0.76
C LEU A 131 6.02 6.77 -0.82
N ALA A 132 5.76 7.39 0.33
CA ALA A 132 5.32 8.77 0.41
C ALA A 132 6.51 9.72 0.26
N ILE A 133 6.40 10.63 -0.71
CA ILE A 133 7.44 11.60 -1.04
C ILE A 133 6.86 13.00 -1.16
N LYS A 134 7.74 13.99 -0.98
CA LYS A 134 7.50 15.40 -1.32
C LYS A 134 8.38 15.80 -2.48
N ALA A 135 7.75 16.17 -3.59
CA ALA A 135 8.47 16.62 -4.78
C ALA A 135 7.61 17.58 -5.60
N LYS A 136 8.24 18.27 -6.55
CA LYS A 136 7.49 18.99 -7.57
C LYS A 136 6.89 18.00 -8.55
N PRO A 137 5.70 18.28 -9.13
CA PRO A 137 5.04 17.38 -10.07
C PRO A 137 5.93 16.94 -11.26
N SER A 138 6.87 17.79 -11.66
CA SER A 138 7.81 17.49 -12.74
C SER A 138 8.90 16.48 -12.38
N ASP A 139 9.23 16.37 -11.09
CA ASP A 139 10.36 15.60 -10.57
C ASP A 139 9.94 14.26 -9.95
N ILE A 140 8.63 13.99 -9.93
CA ILE A 140 8.09 12.73 -9.40
C ILE A 140 8.43 11.58 -10.36
N PRO A 141 9.21 10.56 -9.95
CA PRO A 141 9.46 9.41 -10.78
C PRO A 141 8.22 8.52 -10.90
N PRO A 142 8.09 7.69 -11.95
CA PRO A 142 6.97 6.79 -12.13
C PRO A 142 6.97 5.63 -11.12
N SER A 143 8.14 5.16 -10.74
CA SER A 143 8.37 4.09 -9.77
C SER A 143 9.74 4.25 -9.13
N VAL A 144 9.95 3.58 -8.01
CA VAL A 144 11.26 3.45 -7.37
C VAL A 144 11.64 1.97 -7.41
N ASP A 145 12.77 1.68 -8.04
CA ASP A 145 13.28 0.33 -8.18
C ASP A 145 14.23 0.04 -7.01
N ILE A 146 14.00 -1.07 -6.31
CA ILE A 146 14.80 -1.54 -5.18
C ILE A 146 15.41 -2.88 -5.53
N ASP A 147 16.73 -2.99 -5.47
CA ASP A 147 17.44 -4.23 -5.70
C ASP A 147 17.41 -5.12 -4.44
N ILE A 148 16.80 -6.30 -4.59
CA ILE A 148 16.68 -7.32 -3.53
C ILE A 148 17.70 -8.44 -3.66
N SER A 149 18.64 -8.37 -4.61
CA SER A 149 19.61 -9.45 -4.88
C SER A 149 20.51 -9.79 -3.69
N GLY A 150 20.75 -8.82 -2.81
CA GLY A 150 21.54 -8.99 -1.57
C GLY A 150 20.72 -9.31 -0.33
N LEU A 151 19.41 -9.60 -0.46
CA LEU A 151 18.56 -9.86 0.69
C LEU A 151 18.82 -11.27 1.24
N THR A 152 19.12 -11.37 2.54
CA THR A 152 19.35 -12.62 3.28
C THR A 152 18.12 -13.01 4.09
N ILE A 153 18.03 -14.27 4.53
CA ILE A 153 16.99 -14.72 5.47
C ILE A 153 17.20 -14.01 6.82
N GLY A 154 16.15 -13.36 7.32
CA GLY A 154 16.20 -12.54 8.53
C GLY A 154 16.72 -11.12 8.29
N GLY A 155 17.18 -10.79 7.07
CA GLY A 155 17.53 -9.43 6.67
C GLY A 155 16.31 -8.60 6.30
N SER A 156 16.45 -7.28 6.42
CA SER A 156 15.43 -6.31 6.02
C SER A 156 16.06 -5.14 5.29
N LEU A 157 15.34 -4.59 4.32
CA LEU A 157 15.68 -3.33 3.65
C LEU A 157 14.75 -2.24 4.19
N HIS A 158 15.33 -1.11 4.55
CA HIS A 158 14.63 0.04 5.10
C HIS A 158 14.48 1.15 4.06
N VAL A 159 13.60 2.11 4.34
CA VAL A 159 13.41 3.29 3.50
C VAL A 159 14.70 4.10 3.35
N SER A 160 15.58 4.11 4.38
CA SER A 160 16.91 4.77 4.35
C SER A 160 17.87 4.22 3.28
N ASP A 161 17.69 2.95 2.88
CA ASP A 161 18.57 2.27 1.92
C ASP A 161 18.15 2.55 0.46
N ILE A 162 17.02 3.25 0.28
CA ILE A 162 16.48 3.55 -1.04
C ILE A 162 17.15 4.76 -1.65
N THR A 163 17.69 4.59 -2.85
CA THR A 163 18.22 5.70 -3.63
C THR A 163 17.09 6.42 -4.36
N VAL A 164 16.75 7.63 -3.90
CA VAL A 164 15.79 8.50 -4.58
C VAL A 164 16.50 9.47 -5.52
N PRO A 165 15.91 9.77 -6.70
CA PRO A 165 16.47 10.78 -7.60
C PRO A 165 16.47 12.17 -6.96
N GLY A 166 17.37 13.04 -7.42
CA GLY A 166 17.51 14.40 -6.88
C GLY A 166 16.23 15.23 -7.06
N GLY A 167 15.90 16.00 -6.02
CA GLY A 167 14.69 16.85 -5.99
C GLY A 167 13.48 16.23 -5.30
N VAL A 168 13.62 15.02 -4.76
CA VAL A 168 12.58 14.29 -4.03
C VAL A 168 12.97 14.21 -2.56
N GLU A 169 12.08 14.61 -1.66
CA GLU A 169 12.23 14.46 -0.22
C GLU A 169 11.35 13.29 0.25
N LEU A 170 11.91 12.41 1.08
CA LEU A 170 11.17 11.31 1.70
C LEU A 170 10.30 11.87 2.83
N GLU A 171 9.00 11.55 2.80
CA GLU A 171 8.06 11.86 3.88
C GLU A 171 7.81 10.63 4.77
N SER A 172 8.11 9.42 4.25
CA SER A 172 8.02 8.17 4.99
C SER A 172 9.10 8.09 6.06
N ASP A 173 8.81 7.33 7.12
CA ASP A 173 9.76 7.05 8.19
C ASP A 173 10.99 6.30 7.62
N PRO A 174 12.22 6.81 7.81
CA PRO A 174 13.44 6.19 7.30
C PRO A 174 13.71 4.80 7.90
N GLU A 175 13.20 4.51 9.11
CA GLU A 175 13.35 3.21 9.77
C GLU A 175 12.28 2.19 9.34
N ALA A 176 11.26 2.60 8.56
CA ALA A 176 10.23 1.69 8.10
C ALA A 176 10.82 0.59 7.20
N THR A 177 10.45 -0.65 7.47
CA THR A 177 10.87 -1.80 6.67
C THR A 177 10.09 -1.84 5.37
N VAL A 178 10.80 -1.90 4.26
CA VAL A 178 10.21 -2.01 2.92
C VAL A 178 10.04 -3.46 2.51
N VAL A 179 11.09 -4.24 2.69
CA VAL A 179 11.13 -5.68 2.35
C VAL A 179 11.86 -6.42 3.43
N ALA A 180 11.37 -7.61 3.80
CA ALA A 180 12.00 -8.51 4.74
C ALA A 180 12.11 -9.93 4.16
N GLY A 181 13.25 -10.57 4.36
CA GLY A 181 13.45 -12.00 4.04
C GLY A 181 12.98 -12.85 5.22
N GLN A 182 11.81 -13.48 5.13
CA GLN A 182 11.29 -14.34 6.18
C GLN A 182 11.76 -15.78 6.01
N PRO A 183 12.10 -16.49 7.13
CA PRO A 183 12.35 -17.93 7.07
C PRO A 183 11.08 -18.68 6.65
N PRO A 184 11.22 -19.89 6.09
CA PRO A 184 10.07 -20.71 5.73
C PRO A 184 9.21 -20.96 6.96
N ARG A 185 7.89 -20.79 6.81
CA ARG A 185 6.94 -21.26 7.82
C ARG A 185 6.96 -22.78 7.79
N VAL A 186 7.64 -23.39 8.74
CA VAL A 186 7.44 -24.80 9.03
C VAL A 186 5.99 -24.92 9.50
N GLN A 187 5.13 -25.50 8.68
CA GLN A 187 3.83 -25.97 9.16
C GLN A 187 4.13 -27.14 10.09
N ILE A 188 4.19 -26.84 11.39
CA ILE A 188 4.16 -27.90 12.39
C ILE A 188 2.78 -28.54 12.22
N THR A 189 2.76 -29.71 11.60
CA THR A 189 1.55 -30.53 11.51
C THR A 189 1.09 -30.84 12.93
N GLU A 190 -0.22 -30.84 13.17
CA GLU A 190 -0.83 -31.12 14.48
C GLU A 190 -0.31 -32.44 15.12
N GLU A 191 0.32 -33.31 14.32
CA GLU A 191 1.00 -34.53 14.78
C GLU A 191 2.31 -34.23 15.53
N GLU A 192 3.09 -33.19 15.17
CA GLU A 192 4.31 -32.83 15.90
C GLU A 192 4.02 -32.07 17.20
N GLU A 193 2.90 -31.30 17.27
CA GLU A 193 2.43 -30.71 18.53
C GLU A 193 1.94 -31.79 19.51
N ALA A 194 1.36 -32.87 19.00
CA ALA A 194 0.94 -33.99 19.83
C ALA A 194 2.15 -34.79 20.38
N GLU A 195 3.23 -34.94 19.61
CA GLU A 195 4.46 -35.58 20.08
C GLU A 195 5.25 -34.72 21.07
N ALA A 196 5.31 -33.40 20.85
CA ALA A 196 5.94 -32.46 21.79
C ALA A 196 5.17 -32.35 23.10
N ALA A 197 3.83 -32.43 23.09
CA ALA A 197 2.99 -32.49 24.28
C ALA A 197 3.08 -33.83 25.01
N GLY A 198 3.30 -34.94 24.30
CA GLY A 198 3.47 -36.27 24.88
C GLY A 198 4.77 -36.44 25.69
N VAL A 199 5.86 -35.80 25.22
CA VAL A 199 7.17 -35.85 25.92
C VAL A 199 7.19 -35.00 27.18
N ALA A 200 6.36 -33.95 27.25
CA ALA A 200 6.26 -33.09 28.45
C ALA A 200 5.44 -33.72 29.60
N VAL A 201 4.57 -34.68 29.28
CA VAL A 201 3.75 -35.36 30.30
C VAL A 201 4.51 -36.56 30.93
N GLU A 202 5.41 -37.22 30.19
CA GLU A 202 6.20 -38.35 30.67
C GLU A 202 7.36 -37.94 31.61
N ALA A 203 7.81 -36.66 31.53
CA ALA A 203 8.84 -36.10 32.40
C ALA A 203 8.28 -35.60 33.78
N ALA A 204 6.95 -35.56 33.97
CA ALA A 204 6.32 -35.10 35.20
C ALA A 204 5.88 -36.23 36.15
N GLU A 205 6.02 -37.52 35.75
CA GLU A 205 5.51 -38.68 36.53
C GLU A 205 6.62 -39.46 37.24
N GLU A 206 7.89 -39.04 37.18
CA GLU A 206 8.99 -39.63 37.97
C GLU A 206 9.57 -38.62 38.98
N ALA A 207 8.82 -38.35 40.05
CA ALA A 207 9.40 -37.90 41.31
C ALA A 207 8.70 -38.61 42.48
N PRO A 208 9.46 -39.38 43.31
CA PRO A 208 8.88 -40.29 44.25
C PRO A 208 8.35 -39.57 45.52
N SER A 209 7.20 -40.08 45.99
CA SER A 209 6.63 -39.80 47.28
C SER A 209 7.51 -40.36 48.43
N GLU A 210 7.93 -39.52 49.34
CA GLU A 210 8.25 -39.91 50.73
C GLU A 210 7.91 -38.71 51.62
N ALA A 211 6.96 -38.89 52.36
CA ALA A 211 6.82 -39.32 53.75
C ALA A 211 6.56 -38.19 54.75
N SER A 212 5.50 -38.45 55.48
CA SER A 212 5.27 -38.28 56.94
C SER A 212 4.87 -36.86 57.39
N ASP A 213 3.72 -36.75 57.88
CA ASP A 213 3.17 -37.18 59.18
C ASP A 213 3.06 -36.01 60.18
N GLU A 214 1.87 -36.00 60.83
CA GLU A 214 1.57 -35.40 62.10
C GLU A 214 1.39 -33.86 62.22
N SER A 215 0.31 -33.29 62.46
CA SER A 215 -0.55 -33.38 63.68
C SER A 215 -1.62 -32.29 63.57
N GLU A 216 -2.84 -32.71 63.87
CA GLU A 216 -3.93 -31.89 64.42
C GLU A 216 -3.57 -31.49 65.86
N PRO A 217 -4.38 -30.73 66.64
CA PRO A 217 -5.56 -29.92 66.37
C PRO A 217 -5.63 -28.59 67.16
N SER A 218 -6.81 -28.00 67.10
CA SER A 218 -7.49 -27.20 68.15
C SER A 218 -7.53 -25.66 67.98
N GLU A 219 -8.75 -25.27 67.88
CA GLU A 219 -9.57 -24.32 68.67
C GLU A 219 -9.11 -22.85 68.78
N GLY A 220 -10.11 -22.04 68.45
CA GLY A 220 -10.20 -20.62 68.77
C GLY A 220 -11.15 -19.89 67.84
#